data_367a6a7a0edfd33650b33d38b12d9870
#
_entry.id   367a6a7a0edfd33650b33d38b12d9870
#
_cell.length_a   1.000
_cell.length_b   1.000
_cell.length_c   1.000
_cell.angle_alpha   90.00
_cell.angle_beta   90.00
_cell.angle_gamma   90.00
#
_symmetry.space_group_name_H-M   'P 1'
#
loop_
_entity.id
_entity.type
_entity.pdbx_description
1 polymer ?
#
loop_
_entity_poly.entity_id
_entity_poly.type
_entity_poly.pdbx_seq_one_letter_code
_entity_poly.pdbx_strand_id
1 'polypeptide(L)'
;MNRPLQIPGVGMRNIKTALATAFCALVYYYIGRSPAFACIGAIFGMGSDLHDAQKNGGNRLFGTLIGGLLGIVLFRIYLIFVPQGGHSLLLVPLMFIGTVLLILLCQMFWVGGVQPGGVVLCILLFNTPVDTYIDYAMNRILDTAVGVLLALFVSFVFPRGWMQLWPERLKRMRVYMRAAALHVHIHHPSQRAK
;
A
#
# COMPACT_ATOMS: atom_id res chain seq x y z
N MET A 1 3.08 -1.54 37.92
CA MET A 1 2.85 -2.69 36.99
C MET A 1 3.71 -2.47 35.74
N ASN A 2 4.95 -3.00 35.76
CA ASN A 2 5.89 -2.88 34.65
C ASN A 2 5.50 -3.89 33.56
N ARG A 3 4.86 -3.43 32.49
CA ARG A 3 4.72 -4.26 31.28
C ARG A 3 6.09 -4.37 30.63
N PRO A 4 6.64 -5.58 30.44
CA PRO A 4 7.90 -5.73 29.75
C PRO A 4 7.76 -5.17 28.33
N LEU A 5 8.73 -4.36 27.88
CA LEU A 5 8.83 -3.86 26.52
C LEU A 5 8.85 -5.06 25.57
N GLN A 6 7.72 -5.34 24.93
CA GLN A 6 7.66 -6.35 23.87
C GLN A 6 8.29 -5.73 22.62
N ILE A 7 9.54 -6.10 22.32
CA ILE A 7 10.16 -5.75 21.04
C ILE A 7 9.35 -6.48 19.96
N PRO A 8 8.68 -5.75 19.05
CA PRO A 8 7.91 -6.39 18.01
C PRO A 8 8.84 -7.23 17.12
N GLY A 9 8.65 -8.54 17.14
CA GLY A 9 9.43 -9.43 16.28
C GLY A 9 9.10 -9.19 14.81
N VAL A 10 10.10 -9.07 13.94
CA VAL A 10 9.90 -8.98 12.49
C VAL A 10 9.31 -10.31 12.04
N GLY A 11 8.01 -10.30 11.69
CA GLY A 11 7.31 -11.49 11.21
C GLY A 11 7.61 -11.78 9.75
N MET A 12 7.32 -13.01 9.28
CA MET A 12 7.53 -13.41 7.89
C MET A 12 6.79 -12.50 6.89
N ARG A 13 5.60 -12.02 7.23
CA ARG A 13 4.86 -11.05 6.41
C ARG A 13 5.69 -9.79 6.16
N ASN A 14 6.37 -9.26 7.18
CA ASN A 14 7.16 -8.04 7.05
C ASN A 14 8.37 -8.25 6.13
N ILE A 15 9.04 -9.42 6.22
CA ILE A 15 10.16 -9.78 5.35
C ILE A 15 9.70 -9.91 3.90
N LYS A 16 8.56 -10.59 3.66
CA LYS A 16 7.98 -10.72 2.33
C LYS A 16 7.61 -9.36 1.74
N THR A 17 7.03 -8.48 2.56
CA THR A 17 6.67 -7.12 2.14
C THR A 17 7.92 -6.33 1.72
N ALA A 18 8.97 -6.37 2.54
CA ALA A 18 10.24 -5.71 2.23
C ALA A 18 10.88 -6.27 0.94
N LEU A 19 10.83 -7.58 0.76
CA LEU A 19 11.34 -8.24 -0.44
C LEU A 19 10.54 -7.84 -1.69
N ALA A 20 9.21 -7.87 -1.63
CA ALA A 20 8.35 -7.48 -2.74
C ALA A 20 8.54 -6.01 -3.14
N THR A 21 8.67 -5.11 -2.16
CA THR A 21 8.96 -3.68 -2.42
C THR A 21 10.33 -3.47 -3.03
N ALA A 22 11.35 -4.19 -2.56
CA ALA A 22 12.69 -4.14 -3.14
C ALA A 22 12.69 -4.62 -4.60
N PHE A 23 11.95 -5.69 -4.92
CA PHE A 23 11.78 -6.15 -6.29
C PHE A 23 11.05 -5.13 -7.16
N CYS A 24 9.98 -4.48 -6.65
CA CYS A 24 9.32 -3.39 -7.37
C CYS A 24 10.30 -2.27 -7.69
N ALA A 25 11.08 -1.82 -6.71
CA ALA A 25 12.06 -0.76 -6.89
C ALA A 25 13.12 -1.13 -7.94
N LEU A 26 13.61 -2.38 -7.90
CA LEU A 26 14.59 -2.89 -8.86
C LEU A 26 14.05 -2.93 -10.29
N VAL A 27 12.85 -3.49 -10.49
CA VAL A 27 12.21 -3.57 -11.81
C VAL A 27 12.00 -2.17 -12.39
N TYR A 28 11.47 -1.24 -11.59
CA TYR A 28 11.20 0.13 -12.03
C TYR A 28 12.47 0.96 -12.27
N TYR A 29 13.56 0.65 -11.55
CA TYR A 29 14.88 1.25 -11.83
C TYR A 29 15.33 0.95 -13.27
N TYR A 30 15.21 -0.32 -13.71
CA TYR A 30 15.57 -0.69 -15.09
C TYR A 30 14.62 -0.14 -16.14
N ILE A 31 13.34 0.09 -15.79
CA ILE A 31 12.35 0.70 -16.70
C ILE A 31 12.51 2.22 -16.78
N GLY A 32 13.24 2.84 -15.84
CA GLY A 32 13.39 4.31 -15.78
C GLY A 32 12.14 5.05 -15.30
N ARG A 33 11.26 4.39 -14.54
CA ARG A 33 10.01 4.96 -14.00
C ARG A 33 10.02 5.01 -12.47
N SER A 34 9.21 5.92 -11.91
CA SER A 34 9.04 6.01 -10.45
C SER A 34 8.38 4.74 -9.89
N PRO A 35 9.01 4.04 -8.93
CA PRO A 35 8.48 2.82 -8.35
C PRO A 35 7.39 3.04 -7.30
N ALA A 36 7.09 4.30 -6.93
CA ALA A 36 6.31 4.63 -5.74
C ALA A 36 4.97 3.88 -5.66
N PHE A 37 4.19 3.90 -6.74
CA PHE A 37 2.87 3.29 -6.73
C PHE A 37 2.89 1.77 -6.85
N ALA A 38 3.86 1.20 -7.53
CA ALA A 38 4.10 -0.24 -7.53
C ALA A 38 4.52 -0.75 -6.13
N CYS A 39 5.41 -0.03 -5.46
CA CYS A 39 5.81 -0.34 -4.08
C CYS A 39 4.61 -0.24 -3.11
N ILE A 40 3.79 0.80 -3.23
CA ILE A 40 2.54 0.93 -2.46
C ILE A 40 1.60 -0.24 -2.76
N GLY A 41 1.45 -0.62 -4.03
CA GLY A 41 0.67 -1.79 -4.46
C GLY A 41 1.16 -3.08 -3.81
N ALA A 42 2.48 -3.30 -3.76
CA ALA A 42 3.09 -4.45 -3.13
C ALA A 42 2.91 -4.46 -1.60
N ILE A 43 3.08 -3.33 -0.93
CA ILE A 43 2.91 -3.22 0.53
C ILE A 43 1.48 -3.56 0.95
N PHE A 44 0.50 -2.95 0.31
CA PHE A 44 -0.91 -3.16 0.64
C PHE A 44 -1.48 -4.47 0.07
N GLY A 45 -0.91 -4.99 -1.02
CA GLY A 45 -1.28 -6.28 -1.59
C GLY A 45 -0.74 -7.48 -0.79
N MET A 46 0.27 -7.28 0.07
CA MET A 46 0.86 -8.36 0.82
C MET A 46 -0.06 -8.90 1.91
N GLY A 47 -0.20 -10.23 1.94
CA GLY A 47 -0.94 -10.97 2.96
C GLY A 47 -0.05 -11.81 3.89
N SER A 48 -0.66 -12.38 4.92
CA SER A 48 -0.01 -13.37 5.79
C SER A 48 0.25 -14.69 5.06
N ASP A 49 -0.66 -15.05 4.17
CA ASP A 49 -0.57 -16.19 3.25
C ASP A 49 -1.02 -15.76 1.84
N LEU A 50 -1.07 -16.72 0.91
CA LEU A 50 -1.46 -16.45 -0.47
C LEU A 50 -2.92 -16.00 -0.59
N HIS A 51 -3.83 -16.57 0.18
CA HIS A 51 -5.25 -16.22 0.17
C HIS A 51 -5.46 -14.78 0.66
N ASP A 52 -4.82 -14.41 1.77
CA ASP A 52 -4.84 -13.03 2.27
C ASP A 52 -4.24 -12.05 1.26
N ALA A 53 -3.14 -12.44 0.60
CA ALA A 53 -2.51 -11.62 -0.44
C ALA A 53 -3.43 -11.42 -1.65
N GLN A 54 -4.15 -12.46 -2.09
CA GLN A 54 -5.15 -12.35 -3.16
C GLN A 54 -6.28 -11.39 -2.78
N LYS A 55 -6.81 -11.50 -1.56
CA LYS A 55 -7.86 -10.61 -1.06
C LYS A 55 -7.39 -9.16 -0.98
N ASN A 56 -6.23 -8.93 -0.37
CA ASN A 56 -5.67 -7.59 -0.20
C ASN A 56 -5.28 -6.97 -1.56
N GLY A 57 -4.63 -7.76 -2.42
CA GLY A 57 -4.26 -7.37 -3.77
C GLY A 57 -5.47 -7.08 -4.64
N GLY A 58 -6.51 -7.92 -4.57
CA GLY A 58 -7.79 -7.70 -5.24
C GLY A 58 -8.45 -6.39 -4.79
N ASN A 59 -8.55 -6.15 -3.48
CA ASN A 59 -9.09 -4.90 -2.95
C ASN A 59 -8.34 -3.68 -3.50
N ARG A 60 -7.01 -3.77 -3.56
CA ARG A 60 -6.15 -2.69 -4.06
C ARG A 60 -6.34 -2.47 -5.56
N LEU A 61 -6.32 -3.55 -6.35
CA LEU A 61 -6.41 -3.48 -7.81
C LEU A 61 -7.78 -2.99 -8.27
N PHE A 62 -8.86 -3.64 -7.81
CA PHE A 62 -10.22 -3.28 -8.20
C PHE A 62 -10.62 -1.89 -7.69
N GLY A 63 -10.20 -1.52 -6.48
CA GLY A 63 -10.42 -0.16 -5.99
C GLY A 63 -9.71 0.89 -6.84
N THR A 64 -8.45 0.67 -7.19
CA THR A 64 -7.69 1.57 -8.08
C THR A 64 -8.33 1.66 -9.46
N LEU A 65 -8.83 0.55 -10.00
CA LEU A 65 -9.52 0.51 -11.29
C LEU A 65 -10.82 1.33 -11.25
N ILE A 66 -11.69 1.06 -10.28
CA ILE A 66 -12.98 1.76 -10.14
C ILE A 66 -12.75 3.25 -9.87
N GLY A 67 -11.85 3.58 -8.92
CA GLY A 67 -11.54 4.97 -8.57
C GLY A 67 -10.86 5.74 -9.70
N GLY A 68 -9.97 5.09 -10.46
CA GLY A 68 -9.31 5.67 -11.62
C GLY A 68 -10.28 5.98 -12.76
N LEU A 69 -11.13 5.02 -13.15
CA LEU A 69 -12.13 5.22 -14.21
C LEU A 69 -13.16 6.27 -13.82
N LEU A 70 -13.70 6.20 -12.59
CA LEU A 70 -14.62 7.21 -12.07
C LEU A 70 -13.97 8.60 -12.03
N GLY A 71 -12.71 8.66 -11.58
CA GLY A 71 -11.95 9.90 -11.55
C GLY A 71 -11.76 10.53 -12.93
N ILE A 72 -11.45 9.73 -13.96
CA ILE A 72 -11.36 10.23 -15.35
C ILE A 72 -12.69 10.88 -15.78
N VAL A 73 -13.81 10.21 -15.53
CA VAL A 73 -15.14 10.72 -15.88
C VAL A 73 -15.44 12.04 -15.16
N LEU A 74 -15.23 12.08 -13.84
CA LEU A 74 -15.50 13.28 -13.05
C LEU A 74 -14.57 14.43 -13.41
N PHE A 75 -13.29 14.16 -13.65
CA PHE A 75 -12.34 15.18 -14.08
C PHE A 75 -12.70 15.73 -15.46
N ARG A 76 -13.18 14.87 -16.36
CA ARG A 76 -13.70 15.31 -17.67
C ARG A 76 -14.90 16.25 -17.52
N ILE A 77 -15.84 15.91 -16.63
CA ILE A 77 -16.98 16.77 -16.31
C ILE A 77 -16.50 18.11 -15.74
N TYR A 78 -15.53 18.08 -14.82
CA TYR A 78 -14.92 19.29 -14.24
C TYR A 78 -14.36 20.21 -15.32
N LEU A 79 -13.66 19.67 -16.31
CA LEU A 79 -13.06 20.46 -17.41
C LEU A 79 -14.08 21.12 -18.34
N ILE A 80 -15.33 20.65 -18.38
CA ILE A 80 -16.40 21.33 -19.15
C ILE A 80 -16.71 22.69 -18.52
N PHE A 81 -16.65 22.79 -17.19
CA PHE A 81 -16.96 24.03 -16.47
C PHE A 81 -15.71 24.90 -16.22
N VAL A 82 -14.54 24.27 -16.08
CA VAL A 82 -13.25 24.93 -15.81
C VAL A 82 -12.18 24.40 -16.78
N PRO A 83 -12.17 24.87 -18.04
CA PRO A 83 -11.27 24.32 -19.08
C PRO A 83 -9.78 24.47 -18.76
N GLN A 84 -9.41 25.50 -17.99
CA GLN A 84 -8.02 25.75 -17.61
C GLN A 84 -7.57 24.86 -16.44
N GLY A 85 -8.49 24.10 -15.82
CA GLY A 85 -8.19 23.34 -14.62
C GLY A 85 -7.91 24.23 -13.40
N GLY A 86 -7.15 23.69 -12.43
CA GLY A 86 -6.76 24.41 -11.22
C GLY A 86 -7.70 24.17 -10.04
N HIS A 87 -7.45 24.86 -8.94
CA HIS A 87 -8.27 24.74 -7.74
C HIS A 87 -9.51 25.64 -7.82
N SER A 88 -10.67 25.03 -7.94
CA SER A 88 -11.97 25.69 -7.96
C SER A 88 -12.86 25.13 -6.86
N LEU A 89 -13.74 25.96 -6.30
CA LEU A 89 -14.73 25.56 -5.31
C LEU A 89 -15.66 24.44 -5.85
N LEU A 90 -15.79 24.31 -7.16
CA LEU A 90 -16.55 23.26 -7.82
C LEU A 90 -16.01 21.84 -7.53
N LEU A 91 -14.72 21.70 -7.17
CA LEU A 91 -14.15 20.41 -6.80
C LEU A 91 -14.75 19.85 -5.51
N VAL A 92 -15.27 20.70 -4.61
CA VAL A 92 -15.86 20.24 -3.33
C VAL A 92 -17.13 19.40 -3.54
N PRO A 93 -18.19 19.92 -4.21
CA PRO A 93 -19.38 19.11 -4.50
C PRO A 93 -19.06 17.94 -5.44
N LEU A 94 -18.13 18.10 -6.37
CA LEU A 94 -17.72 17.04 -7.27
C LEU A 94 -17.05 15.88 -6.49
N MET A 95 -16.21 16.20 -5.52
CA MET A 95 -15.59 15.20 -4.65
C MET A 95 -16.64 14.48 -3.78
N PHE A 96 -17.62 15.20 -3.24
CA PHE A 96 -18.72 14.60 -2.48
C PHE A 96 -19.49 13.59 -3.33
N ILE A 97 -19.96 14.02 -4.51
CA ILE A 97 -20.69 13.16 -5.47
C ILE A 97 -19.79 11.98 -5.89
N GLY A 98 -18.54 12.26 -6.23
CA GLY A 98 -17.58 11.23 -6.62
C GLY A 98 -17.35 10.16 -5.54
N THR A 99 -17.25 10.58 -4.29
CA THR A 99 -17.10 9.63 -3.18
C THR A 99 -18.34 8.77 -2.97
N VAL A 100 -19.55 9.35 -3.07
CA VAL A 100 -20.81 8.59 -2.98
C VAL A 100 -20.90 7.58 -4.11
N LEU A 101 -20.64 7.99 -5.35
CA LEU A 101 -20.63 7.11 -6.52
C LEU A 101 -19.59 6.00 -6.39
N LEU A 102 -18.39 6.32 -5.91
CA LEU A 102 -17.34 5.33 -5.64
C LEU A 102 -17.80 4.27 -4.65
N ILE A 103 -18.42 4.69 -3.55
CA ILE A 103 -18.94 3.77 -2.53
C ILE A 103 -19.99 2.85 -3.14
N LEU A 104 -20.96 3.40 -3.90
CA LEU A 104 -22.02 2.62 -4.54
C LEU A 104 -21.43 1.61 -5.55
N LEU A 105 -20.52 2.04 -6.42
CA LEU A 105 -19.85 1.17 -7.38
C LEU A 105 -19.04 0.07 -6.69
N CYS A 106 -18.29 0.41 -5.63
CA CYS A 106 -17.56 -0.59 -4.88
C CYS A 106 -18.49 -1.57 -4.15
N GLN A 107 -19.63 -1.13 -3.63
CA GLN A 107 -20.62 -2.04 -3.02
C GLN A 107 -21.20 -3.01 -4.06
N MET A 108 -21.39 -2.59 -5.29
CA MET A 108 -21.91 -3.45 -6.36
C MET A 108 -20.87 -4.44 -6.89
N PHE A 109 -19.61 -4.02 -7.02
CA PHE A 109 -18.59 -4.81 -7.69
C PHE A 109 -17.53 -5.37 -6.75
N TRP A 110 -17.03 -4.59 -5.79
CA TRP A 110 -15.92 -5.00 -4.92
C TRP A 110 -15.82 -4.16 -3.65
N VAL A 111 -16.48 -4.59 -2.58
CA VAL A 111 -16.62 -3.83 -1.31
C VAL A 111 -15.30 -3.35 -0.71
N GLY A 112 -14.24 -4.16 -0.78
CA GLY A 112 -12.92 -3.79 -0.25
C GLY A 112 -12.18 -2.71 -1.05
N GLY A 113 -12.71 -2.27 -2.19
CA GLY A 113 -12.10 -1.29 -3.10
C GLY A 113 -12.30 0.17 -2.70
N VAL A 114 -13.18 0.48 -1.75
CA VAL A 114 -13.52 1.87 -1.39
C VAL A 114 -12.30 2.70 -0.98
N GLN A 115 -11.46 2.17 -0.08
CA GLN A 115 -10.28 2.91 0.40
C GLN A 115 -9.25 3.19 -0.70
N PRO A 116 -8.75 2.18 -1.44
CA PRO A 116 -7.79 2.44 -2.49
C PRO A 116 -8.38 3.24 -3.66
N GLY A 117 -9.67 3.07 -3.98
CA GLY A 117 -10.36 3.86 -4.99
C GLY A 117 -10.48 5.32 -4.62
N GLY A 118 -10.81 5.61 -3.35
CA GLY A 118 -10.89 6.97 -2.81
C GLY A 118 -9.56 7.71 -2.90
N VAL A 119 -8.45 7.04 -2.58
CA VAL A 119 -7.11 7.63 -2.71
C VAL A 119 -6.82 8.05 -4.17
N VAL A 120 -7.10 7.17 -5.14
CA VAL A 120 -6.87 7.47 -6.55
C VAL A 120 -7.79 8.59 -7.04
N LEU A 121 -9.06 8.56 -6.64
CA LEU A 121 -10.02 9.61 -6.97
C LEU A 121 -9.57 10.98 -6.45
N CYS A 122 -9.15 11.07 -5.19
CA CYS A 122 -8.63 12.31 -4.60
C CYS A 122 -7.41 12.85 -5.36
N ILE A 123 -6.42 11.99 -5.63
CA ILE A 123 -5.21 12.42 -6.31
C ILE A 123 -5.55 12.91 -7.72
N LEU A 124 -6.47 12.24 -8.41
CA LEU A 124 -6.83 12.58 -9.78
C LEU A 124 -7.57 13.91 -9.86
N LEU A 125 -8.46 14.19 -8.92
CA LEU A 125 -9.21 15.44 -8.89
C LEU A 125 -8.38 16.65 -8.43
N PHE A 126 -7.44 16.46 -7.49
CA PHE A 126 -6.74 17.59 -6.86
C PHE A 126 -5.29 17.79 -7.31
N ASN A 127 -4.60 16.72 -7.74
CA ASN A 127 -3.15 16.76 -7.95
C ASN A 127 -2.73 16.46 -9.40
N THR A 128 -3.67 16.26 -10.31
CA THR A 128 -3.31 15.85 -11.67
C THR A 128 -3.44 17.02 -12.65
N PRO A 129 -2.43 17.25 -13.52
CA PRO A 129 -2.51 18.25 -14.58
C PRO A 129 -3.58 17.89 -15.63
N VAL A 130 -4.16 18.94 -16.24
CA VAL A 130 -5.23 18.80 -17.24
C VAL A 130 -4.82 17.96 -18.44
N ASP A 131 -3.57 18.09 -18.88
CA ASP A 131 -3.10 17.45 -20.12
C ASP A 131 -2.79 15.97 -19.96
N THR A 132 -2.59 15.49 -18.71
CA THR A 132 -2.05 14.14 -18.44
C THR A 132 -2.94 13.29 -17.52
N TYR A 133 -4.16 13.72 -17.23
CA TYR A 133 -5.02 13.02 -16.25
C TYR A 133 -5.39 11.59 -16.66
N ILE A 134 -5.57 11.31 -17.95
CA ILE A 134 -5.86 9.96 -18.46
C ILE A 134 -4.63 9.08 -18.29
N ASP A 135 -3.46 9.55 -18.77
CA ASP A 135 -2.20 8.80 -18.65
C ASP A 135 -1.84 8.58 -17.21
N TYR A 136 -2.10 9.57 -16.35
CA TYR A 136 -1.88 9.43 -14.90
C TYR A 136 -2.76 8.32 -14.32
N ALA A 137 -4.06 8.30 -14.61
CA ALA A 137 -4.97 7.27 -14.11
C ALA A 137 -4.58 5.87 -14.60
N MET A 138 -4.28 5.74 -15.90
CA MET A 138 -3.84 4.47 -16.48
C MET A 138 -2.53 3.97 -15.87
N ASN A 139 -1.57 4.86 -15.68
CA ASN A 139 -0.32 4.54 -15.02
C ASN A 139 -0.54 4.08 -13.56
N ARG A 140 -1.49 4.68 -12.81
CA ARG A 140 -1.85 4.22 -11.46
C ARG A 140 -2.38 2.80 -11.43
N ILE A 141 -3.26 2.47 -12.38
CA ILE A 141 -3.82 1.12 -12.51
C ILE A 141 -2.70 0.12 -12.83
N LEU A 142 -1.85 0.42 -13.81
CA LEU A 142 -0.74 -0.46 -14.22
C LEU A 142 0.29 -0.65 -13.11
N ASP A 143 0.74 0.44 -12.48
CA ASP A 143 1.72 0.37 -11.39
C ASP A 143 1.17 -0.43 -10.21
N THR A 144 -0.12 -0.24 -9.87
CA THR A 144 -0.78 -1.03 -8.81
C THR A 144 -0.85 -2.51 -9.19
N ALA A 145 -1.19 -2.82 -10.45
CA ALA A 145 -1.25 -4.20 -10.92
C ALA A 145 0.11 -4.90 -10.81
N VAL A 146 1.19 -4.25 -11.25
CA VAL A 146 2.57 -4.76 -11.14
C VAL A 146 2.93 -5.00 -9.67
N GLY A 147 2.65 -4.04 -8.79
CA GLY A 147 2.94 -4.17 -7.36
C GLY A 147 2.19 -5.34 -6.70
N VAL A 148 0.90 -5.50 -7.01
CA VAL A 148 0.08 -6.61 -6.51
C VAL A 148 0.57 -7.94 -7.05
N LEU A 149 0.90 -8.04 -8.35
CA LEU A 149 1.44 -9.26 -8.94
C LEU A 149 2.75 -9.68 -8.30
N LEU A 150 3.66 -8.75 -8.02
CA LEU A 150 4.91 -9.03 -7.32
C LEU A 150 4.67 -9.46 -5.87
N ALA A 151 3.69 -8.87 -5.17
CA ALA A 151 3.32 -9.32 -3.83
C ALA A 151 2.76 -10.76 -3.82
N LEU A 152 1.92 -11.10 -4.81
CA LEU A 152 1.39 -12.44 -4.99
C LEU A 152 2.50 -13.43 -5.32
N PHE A 153 3.41 -13.08 -6.24
CA PHE A 153 4.56 -13.91 -6.61
C PHE A 153 5.44 -14.20 -5.39
N VAL A 154 5.81 -13.18 -4.61
CA VAL A 154 6.59 -13.38 -3.39
C VAL A 154 5.83 -14.23 -2.37
N SER A 155 4.51 -14.04 -2.22
CA SER A 155 3.68 -14.86 -1.31
C SER A 155 3.60 -16.31 -1.75
N PHE A 156 3.60 -16.58 -3.06
CA PHE A 156 3.62 -17.91 -3.64
C PHE A 156 4.96 -18.61 -3.43
N VAL A 157 6.08 -17.92 -3.71
CA VAL A 157 7.45 -18.47 -3.55
C VAL A 157 7.80 -18.73 -2.09
N PHE A 158 7.32 -17.88 -1.17
CA PHE A 158 7.62 -17.99 0.26
C PHE A 158 6.36 -18.31 1.08
N PRO A 159 5.87 -19.58 1.11
CA PRO A 159 4.70 -19.97 1.87
C PRO A 159 4.93 -19.84 3.39
N ARG A 160 3.85 -19.87 4.19
CA ARG A 160 3.89 -19.68 5.66
C ARG A 160 4.86 -20.60 6.40
N GLY A 161 5.06 -21.84 5.91
CA GLY A 161 5.91 -22.87 6.52
C GLY A 161 7.42 -22.65 6.35
N TRP A 162 7.83 -21.74 5.49
CA TRP A 162 9.25 -21.58 5.12
C TRP A 162 10.14 -21.18 6.30
N MET A 163 9.60 -20.47 7.28
CA MET A 163 10.35 -20.06 8.48
C MET A 163 10.65 -21.23 9.44
N GLN A 164 9.97 -22.37 9.29
CA GLN A 164 10.29 -23.60 10.06
C GLN A 164 11.58 -24.26 9.58
N LEU A 165 11.99 -23.93 8.34
CA LEU A 165 13.23 -24.44 7.71
C LEU A 165 14.47 -23.57 8.04
N TRP A 166 14.27 -22.42 8.71
CA TRP A 166 15.39 -21.57 9.10
C TRP A 166 16.20 -22.24 10.21
N PRO A 167 17.55 -22.33 10.04
CA PRO A 167 18.38 -23.04 11.01
C PRO A 167 18.22 -22.46 12.43
N GLU A 168 18.30 -23.33 13.42
CA GLU A 168 18.23 -23.05 14.86
C GLU A 168 19.10 -21.83 15.31
N ARG A 169 20.13 -21.50 14.54
CA ARG A 169 21.01 -20.33 14.78
C ARG A 169 20.27 -19.00 14.75
N LEU A 170 19.27 -18.81 13.86
CA LEU A 170 18.48 -17.59 13.77
C LEU A 170 17.44 -17.49 14.91
N LYS A 171 16.93 -18.64 15.37
CA LYS A 171 16.10 -18.69 16.58
C LYS A 171 16.93 -18.26 17.79
N ARG A 172 18.17 -18.70 17.91
CA ARG A 172 19.11 -18.29 18.98
C ARG A 172 19.44 -16.80 18.89
N MET A 173 19.71 -16.23 17.71
CA MET A 173 19.96 -14.80 17.57
C MET A 173 18.79 -13.94 18.09
N ARG A 174 17.56 -14.37 17.88
CA ARG A 174 16.37 -13.70 18.42
C ARG A 174 16.34 -13.72 19.96
N VAL A 175 16.77 -14.82 20.56
CA VAL A 175 16.90 -14.96 22.02
C VAL A 175 18.03 -14.07 22.54
N TYR A 176 19.19 -14.04 21.86
CA TYR A 176 20.31 -13.17 22.26
C TYR A 176 19.98 -11.68 22.14
N MET A 177 19.29 -11.24 21.08
CA MET A 177 18.87 -9.84 20.96
C MET A 177 17.84 -9.45 22.02
N ARG A 178 16.94 -10.36 22.43
CA ARG A 178 16.02 -10.14 23.55
C ARG A 178 16.76 -10.06 24.89
N ALA A 179 17.74 -10.91 25.11
CA ALA A 179 18.55 -10.89 26.31
C ALA A 179 19.43 -9.62 26.39
N ALA A 180 20.05 -9.22 25.30
CA ALA A 180 20.82 -7.96 25.20
C ALA A 180 19.96 -6.71 25.44
N ALA A 181 18.74 -6.66 24.89
CA ALA A 181 17.80 -5.57 25.13
C ALA A 181 17.34 -5.51 26.61
N LEU A 182 17.19 -6.65 27.26
CA LEU A 182 16.94 -6.74 28.72
C LEU A 182 18.13 -6.26 29.53
N HIS A 183 19.37 -6.60 29.16
CA HIS A 183 20.59 -6.15 29.84
C HIS A 183 20.80 -4.63 29.75
N VAL A 184 20.52 -4.01 28.60
CA VAL A 184 20.58 -2.55 28.42
C VAL A 184 19.56 -1.86 29.32
N HIS A 185 18.39 -2.46 29.56
CA HIS A 185 17.35 -1.86 30.40
C HIS A 185 17.65 -1.98 31.92
N ILE A 186 18.42 -2.97 32.32
CA ILE A 186 18.81 -3.19 33.74
C ILE A 186 19.96 -2.25 34.15
N HIS A 187 20.84 -1.86 33.20
CA HIS A 187 22.01 -1.01 33.49
C HIS A 187 21.79 0.49 33.34
N HIS A 188 20.57 0.99 33.02
CA HIS A 188 20.22 2.42 32.98
C HIS A 188 19.04 2.77 33.91
N PRO A 189 19.14 2.56 35.26
CA PRO A 189 18.04 2.95 36.18
C PRO A 189 18.16 4.36 36.75
N SER A 190 19.14 5.20 36.43
CA SER A 190 19.43 6.37 37.26
C SER A 190 19.59 7.71 36.56
N GLN A 191 18.78 8.07 35.55
CA GLN A 191 18.73 9.46 35.07
C GLN A 191 17.31 10.04 34.93
N ARG A 192 16.37 9.64 35.77
CA ARG A 192 15.07 10.34 35.89
C ARG A 192 14.76 10.61 37.38
N ALA A 193 15.67 11.30 38.06
CA ALA A 193 15.41 11.93 39.36
C ALA A 193 16.36 13.11 39.51
N LYS A 194 16.05 14.21 38.87
CA LYS A 194 16.33 15.59 39.29
C LYS A 194 15.40 16.52 38.53
#